data_b08da03057318e96f0f8d66fde45eef9
#
_entry.id   b08da03057318e96f0f8d66fde45eef9
#
_cell.length_a   1.000
_cell.length_b   1.000
_cell.length_c   1.000
_cell.angle_alpha   90.00
_cell.angle_beta   90.00
_cell.angle_gamma   90.00
#
_symmetry.space_group_name_H-M   'P 1'
#
loop_
_entity.id
_entity.type
_entity.pdbx_description
1 polymer ?
#
loop_
_entity_poly.entity_id
_entity_poly.type
_entity_poly.pdbx_seq_one_letter_code
_entity_poly.pdbx_strand_id
1 'polypeptide(L)'
;MLGNETKTQKGTRLIKAAFFDIDGTLLSDKTNHLIPASTKDALVQLRQHGVKCCICSGRPTAQLPWCIKDGFPGFDDAFDAYITMTGSMCYDESGVYADVPIDHEIACRFVKCVEDGMFDALLLNRNGVFCNRRSEKVRELERMVAFEYPVLDFSEALNEPVYQFCAFVSPDEEHEVSDVMSDCIITRWCDLFCDVVPSTSSKPKGIEATLKHLGLSREETIAFGDGGNDATMLAYCEIGVAMGNATDDAKASADYVTTDVDKDGIALALRHYGLID
;
A
#
# COMPACT_ATOMS: atom_id res chain seq x y z
N MET A 1 10.75 30.57 25.98
CA MET A 1 11.94 29.84 25.51
C MET A 1 11.73 28.40 25.92
N LEU A 2 11.19 27.59 25.04
CA LEU A 2 11.12 26.14 25.19
C LEU A 2 11.96 25.57 24.03
N GLY A 3 13.04 24.91 24.41
CA GLY A 3 14.06 24.46 23.51
C GLY A 3 13.52 23.33 22.59
N ASN A 4 13.71 23.48 21.29
CA ASN A 4 13.72 22.39 20.33
C ASN A 4 14.92 21.49 20.66
N GLU A 5 14.68 20.40 21.36
CA GLU A 5 15.60 19.28 21.39
C GLU A 5 15.55 18.60 20.02
N THR A 6 16.48 18.93 19.17
CA THR A 6 16.82 18.16 17.96
C THR A 6 17.15 16.73 18.41
N LYS A 7 16.31 15.77 18.01
CA LYS A 7 16.61 14.34 18.13
C LYS A 7 18.00 14.10 17.51
N THR A 8 18.95 13.77 18.36
CA THR A 8 20.35 13.49 18.06
C THR A 8 20.42 12.45 16.94
N GLN A 9 21.34 12.65 15.98
CA GLN A 9 21.72 11.70 14.93
C GLN A 9 21.82 10.28 15.52
N LYS A 10 20.82 9.43 15.19
CA LYS A 10 20.93 7.98 15.37
C LYS A 10 22.15 7.54 14.57
N GLY A 11 23.10 6.88 15.23
CA GLY A 11 24.34 6.40 14.60
C GLY A 11 24.05 5.70 13.28
N THR A 12 24.97 5.80 12.33
CA THR A 12 24.87 5.29 10.95
C THR A 12 24.58 3.79 10.97
N ARG A 13 23.31 3.42 11.15
CA ARG A 13 22.85 2.05 10.95
C ARG A 13 22.78 1.79 9.45
N LEU A 14 23.28 0.66 9.03
CA LEU A 14 23.28 0.28 7.62
C LEU A 14 21.85 -0.08 7.21
N ILE A 15 21.18 0.79 6.46
CA ILE A 15 19.89 0.50 5.84
C ILE A 15 20.09 -0.58 4.78
N LYS A 16 19.27 -1.61 4.81
CA LYS A 16 19.31 -2.75 3.88
C LYS A 16 17.99 -3.01 3.14
N ALA A 17 16.90 -2.41 3.59
CA ALA A 17 15.62 -2.49 2.90
C ALA A 17 14.91 -1.13 2.91
N ALA A 18 14.37 -0.75 1.75
CA ALA A 18 13.55 0.43 1.55
C ALA A 18 12.15 0.01 1.10
N PHE A 19 11.12 0.49 1.79
CA PHE A 19 9.73 0.21 1.51
C PHE A 19 9.07 1.45 0.92
N PHE A 20 8.39 1.29 -0.21
CA PHE A 20 7.78 2.39 -0.93
C PHE A 20 6.28 2.15 -1.10
N ASP A 21 5.46 3.13 -0.73
CA ASP A 21 4.11 3.20 -1.28
C ASP A 21 4.14 3.56 -2.77
N ILE A 22 3.03 3.39 -3.46
CA ILE A 22 2.94 3.60 -4.92
C ILE A 22 2.38 4.98 -5.24
N ASP A 23 1.13 5.22 -4.88
CA ASP A 23 0.36 6.36 -5.34
C ASP A 23 0.70 7.62 -4.54
N GLY A 24 1.18 8.67 -5.20
CA GLY A 24 1.67 9.88 -4.53
C GLY A 24 3.08 9.75 -3.93
N THR A 25 3.67 8.56 -3.94
CA THR A 25 5.02 8.28 -3.45
C THR A 25 5.98 7.92 -4.58
N LEU A 26 5.80 6.77 -5.24
CA LEU A 26 6.57 6.39 -6.43
C LEU A 26 5.98 6.97 -7.72
N LEU A 27 4.66 7.05 -7.80
CA LEU A 27 3.93 7.53 -8.97
C LEU A 27 3.36 8.91 -8.74
N SER A 28 3.43 9.74 -9.76
CA SER A 28 2.84 11.07 -9.76
C SER A 28 1.65 11.16 -10.72
N ASP A 29 0.55 11.75 -10.28
CA ASP A 29 -0.60 12.09 -11.13
C ASP A 29 -0.23 13.05 -12.26
N LYS A 30 0.77 13.93 -12.04
CA LYS A 30 1.22 14.90 -13.05
C LYS A 30 2.05 14.27 -14.17
N THR A 31 2.60 13.08 -13.95
CA THR A 31 3.40 12.36 -14.95
C THR A 31 2.65 11.16 -15.55
N ASN A 32 1.32 11.22 -15.61
CA ASN A 32 0.46 10.12 -16.08
C ASN A 32 0.72 8.80 -15.32
N HIS A 33 0.84 8.86 -14.02
CA HIS A 33 1.15 7.72 -13.15
C HIS A 33 2.44 6.98 -13.54
N LEU A 34 3.48 7.74 -13.85
CA LEU A 34 4.83 7.22 -14.09
C LEU A 34 5.78 7.58 -12.96
N ILE A 35 6.80 6.76 -12.75
CA ILE A 35 7.88 7.03 -11.80
C ILE A 35 8.73 8.19 -12.37
N PRO A 36 8.96 9.29 -11.61
CA PRO A 36 9.82 10.38 -12.02
C PRO A 36 11.26 9.91 -12.34
N ALA A 37 11.93 10.58 -13.30
CA ALA A 37 13.27 10.18 -13.72
C ALA A 37 14.28 10.17 -12.56
N SER A 38 14.26 11.19 -11.71
CA SER A 38 15.13 11.27 -10.52
C SER A 38 14.90 10.13 -9.53
N THR A 39 13.65 9.69 -9.38
CA THR A 39 13.30 8.53 -8.54
C THR A 39 13.83 7.24 -9.15
N LYS A 40 13.72 7.06 -10.49
CA LYS A 40 14.31 5.90 -11.18
C LYS A 40 15.82 5.82 -10.96
N ASP A 41 16.52 6.93 -11.18
CA ASP A 41 17.97 7.01 -10.97
C ASP A 41 18.36 6.71 -9.52
N ALA A 42 17.56 7.21 -8.56
CA ALA A 42 17.77 6.97 -7.14
C ALA A 42 17.57 5.50 -6.75
N LEU A 43 16.53 4.83 -7.27
CA LEU A 43 16.28 3.41 -7.03
C LEU A 43 17.39 2.52 -7.61
N VAL A 44 17.91 2.86 -8.80
CA VAL A 44 19.06 2.15 -9.40
C VAL A 44 20.30 2.25 -8.49
N GLN A 45 20.63 3.47 -8.03
CA GLN A 45 21.78 3.67 -7.13
C GLN A 45 21.59 2.95 -5.78
N LEU A 46 20.37 3.04 -5.21
CA LEU A 46 20.03 2.40 -3.94
C LEU A 46 20.28 0.88 -4.01
N ARG A 47 19.83 0.24 -5.10
CA ARG A 47 20.06 -1.19 -5.34
C ARG A 47 21.55 -1.51 -5.57
N GLN A 48 22.30 -0.65 -6.27
CA GLN A 48 23.76 -0.79 -6.44
C GLN A 48 24.49 -0.74 -5.10
N HIS A 49 23.97 -0.02 -4.11
CA HIS A 49 24.50 0.00 -2.74
C HIS A 49 24.00 -1.20 -1.89
N GLY A 50 23.32 -2.17 -2.50
CA GLY A 50 22.89 -3.41 -1.84
C GLY A 50 21.63 -3.28 -0.99
N VAL A 51 20.86 -2.20 -1.14
CA VAL A 51 19.58 -2.01 -0.44
C VAL A 51 18.45 -2.65 -1.25
N LYS A 52 17.68 -3.51 -0.59
CA LYS A 52 16.48 -4.11 -1.16
C LYS A 52 15.37 -3.08 -1.34
N CYS A 53 14.79 -3.01 -2.53
CA CYS A 53 13.68 -2.11 -2.85
C CYS A 53 12.37 -2.89 -2.84
N CYS A 54 11.47 -2.56 -1.91
CA CYS A 54 10.23 -3.30 -1.68
C CYS A 54 9.01 -2.38 -1.88
N ILE A 55 7.97 -2.90 -2.49
CA ILE A 55 6.66 -2.23 -2.60
C ILE A 55 5.83 -2.52 -1.34
N CYS A 56 5.11 -1.50 -0.84
CA CYS A 56 4.16 -1.64 0.26
C CYS A 56 2.89 -0.82 -0.01
N SER A 57 1.87 -1.43 -0.62
CA SER A 57 0.71 -0.72 -1.17
C SER A 57 -0.63 -1.34 -0.74
N GLY A 58 -1.69 -0.52 -0.78
CA GLY A 58 -3.08 -0.98 -0.70
C GLY A 58 -3.56 -1.66 -1.99
N ARG A 59 -2.87 -1.44 -3.12
CA ARG A 59 -3.27 -2.02 -4.40
C ARG A 59 -3.20 -3.55 -4.40
N PRO A 60 -4.17 -4.23 -5.05
CA PRO A 60 -4.04 -5.66 -5.32
C PRO A 60 -3.00 -5.89 -6.42
N THR A 61 -2.42 -7.09 -6.44
CA THR A 61 -1.41 -7.49 -7.44
C THR A 61 -1.87 -7.27 -8.89
N ALA A 62 -3.16 -7.52 -9.17
CA ALA A 62 -3.73 -7.34 -10.50
C ALA A 62 -3.69 -5.89 -11.00
N GLN A 63 -3.72 -4.92 -10.08
CA GLN A 63 -3.73 -3.47 -10.38
C GLN A 63 -2.37 -2.78 -10.17
N LEU A 64 -1.30 -3.52 -9.95
CA LEU A 64 0.03 -2.92 -9.95
C LEU A 64 0.37 -2.40 -11.35
N PRO A 65 0.83 -1.14 -11.48
CA PRO A 65 1.24 -0.58 -12.76
C PRO A 65 2.40 -1.36 -13.39
N TRP A 66 2.47 -1.34 -14.71
CA TRP A 66 3.51 -2.05 -15.45
C TRP A 66 4.93 -1.66 -15.02
N CYS A 67 5.20 -0.37 -14.77
CA CYS A 67 6.51 0.10 -14.33
C CYS A 67 6.90 -0.39 -12.91
N ILE A 68 5.95 -0.87 -12.13
CA ILE A 68 6.18 -1.52 -10.84
C ILE A 68 6.37 -3.03 -11.03
N LYS A 69 5.62 -3.66 -11.94
CA LYS A 69 5.70 -5.11 -12.20
C LYS A 69 6.93 -5.51 -13.02
N ASP A 70 7.18 -4.75 -14.08
CA ASP A 70 8.16 -5.12 -15.11
C ASP A 70 9.47 -4.35 -14.96
N GLY A 71 9.52 -3.37 -14.02
CA GLY A 71 10.69 -2.50 -13.83
C GLY A 71 10.85 -1.44 -14.91
N PHE A 72 12.07 -0.96 -15.07
CA PHE A 72 12.46 0.07 -16.05
C PHE A 72 13.97 -0.04 -16.35
N PRO A 73 14.49 0.58 -17.42
CA PRO A 73 15.91 0.45 -17.79
C PRO A 73 16.86 0.72 -16.63
N GLY A 74 17.71 -0.27 -16.31
CA GLY A 74 18.62 -0.28 -15.17
C GLY A 74 18.01 -0.79 -13.85
N PHE A 75 16.72 -1.14 -13.87
CA PHE A 75 15.97 -1.74 -12.76
C PHE A 75 15.13 -2.90 -13.30
N ASP A 76 15.79 -3.80 -14.06
CA ASP A 76 15.13 -4.79 -14.93
C ASP A 76 14.50 -5.96 -14.16
N ASP A 77 14.97 -6.23 -12.93
CA ASP A 77 14.40 -7.28 -12.06
C ASP A 77 13.23 -6.77 -11.20
N ALA A 78 12.67 -5.60 -11.56
CA ALA A 78 11.58 -4.94 -10.81
C ALA A 78 11.91 -4.78 -9.31
N PHE A 79 10.96 -4.92 -8.41
CA PHE A 79 11.19 -4.77 -6.96
C PHE A 79 11.50 -6.11 -6.31
N ASP A 80 12.30 -6.10 -5.23
CA ASP A 80 12.77 -7.31 -4.52
C ASP A 80 11.64 -8.02 -3.75
N ALA A 81 10.60 -7.29 -3.35
CA ALA A 81 9.43 -7.84 -2.68
C ALA A 81 8.20 -6.93 -2.85
N TYR A 82 7.03 -7.53 -2.75
CA TYR A 82 5.74 -6.86 -2.89
C TYR A 82 4.85 -7.17 -1.70
N ILE A 83 4.42 -6.12 -1.02
CA ILE A 83 3.40 -6.14 0.02
C ILE A 83 2.18 -5.47 -0.58
N THR A 84 1.10 -6.22 -0.82
CA THR A 84 -0.12 -5.78 -1.49
C THR A 84 -1.34 -5.92 -0.60
N MET A 85 -2.46 -5.30 -0.99
CA MET A 85 -3.72 -5.33 -0.24
C MET A 85 -3.50 -5.01 1.24
N THR A 86 -2.80 -3.88 1.50
CA THR A 86 -2.52 -3.38 2.86
C THR A 86 -1.83 -4.42 3.77
N GLY A 87 -0.95 -5.27 3.20
CA GLY A 87 -0.21 -6.29 3.94
C GLY A 87 -0.88 -7.67 3.99
N SER A 88 -2.02 -7.85 3.33
CA SER A 88 -2.71 -9.13 3.31
C SER A 88 -2.01 -10.18 2.45
N MET A 89 -1.20 -9.77 1.47
CA MET A 89 -0.41 -10.70 0.67
C MET A 89 0.99 -10.14 0.41
N CYS A 90 2.00 -10.96 0.72
CA CYS A 90 3.40 -10.63 0.49
C CYS A 90 4.06 -11.71 -0.38
N TYR A 91 4.76 -11.29 -1.43
CA TYR A 91 5.41 -12.19 -2.37
C TYR A 91 6.67 -11.58 -3.00
N ASP A 92 7.50 -12.41 -3.58
CA ASP A 92 8.63 -12.06 -4.43
C ASP A 92 8.73 -13.05 -5.61
N GLU A 93 9.88 -13.10 -6.28
CA GLU A 93 10.14 -14.04 -7.39
C GLU A 93 10.04 -15.52 -6.97
N SER A 94 10.28 -15.84 -5.70
CA SER A 94 10.18 -17.21 -5.16
C SER A 94 8.73 -17.64 -4.89
N GLY A 95 7.78 -16.70 -4.89
CA GLY A 95 6.35 -16.91 -4.66
C GLY A 95 5.80 -16.16 -3.44
N VAL A 96 4.61 -16.56 -2.99
CA VAL A 96 3.94 -15.98 -1.83
C VAL A 96 4.54 -16.54 -0.55
N TYR A 97 5.04 -15.67 0.34
CA TYR A 97 5.62 -16.06 1.63
C TYR A 97 4.79 -15.61 2.85
N ALA A 98 3.83 -14.71 2.66
CA ALA A 98 2.83 -14.37 3.69
C ALA A 98 1.47 -14.13 3.04
N ASP A 99 0.43 -14.63 3.69
CA ASP A 99 -0.92 -14.73 3.16
C ASP A 99 -1.92 -14.65 4.31
N VAL A 100 -2.70 -13.57 4.35
CA VAL A 100 -3.64 -13.25 5.44
C VAL A 100 -5.01 -12.93 4.83
N PRO A 101 -5.79 -13.93 4.42
CA PRO A 101 -7.14 -13.70 3.92
C PRO A 101 -8.10 -13.28 5.04
N ILE A 102 -9.22 -12.68 4.66
CA ILE A 102 -10.38 -12.52 5.54
C ILE A 102 -10.87 -13.92 5.93
N ASP A 103 -11.21 -14.10 7.21
CA ASP A 103 -11.82 -15.33 7.67
C ASP A 103 -13.06 -15.70 6.84
N HIS A 104 -13.21 -16.97 6.49
CA HIS A 104 -14.25 -17.43 5.58
C HIS A 104 -15.67 -17.14 6.11
N GLU A 105 -15.91 -17.27 7.41
CA GLU A 105 -17.23 -16.96 7.99
C GLU A 105 -17.53 -15.45 7.92
N ILE A 106 -16.50 -14.62 8.12
CA ILE A 106 -16.59 -13.16 7.96
C ILE A 106 -16.86 -12.80 6.49
N ALA A 107 -16.16 -13.44 5.54
CA ALA A 107 -16.37 -13.23 4.12
C ALA A 107 -17.80 -13.65 3.70
N CYS A 108 -18.31 -14.78 4.18
CA CYS A 108 -19.70 -15.21 3.94
C CYS A 108 -20.71 -14.18 4.47
N ARG A 109 -20.47 -13.62 5.65
CA ARG A 109 -21.34 -12.59 6.25
C ARG A 109 -21.38 -11.32 5.40
N PHE A 110 -20.23 -10.87 4.88
CA PHE A 110 -20.16 -9.72 3.97
C PHE A 110 -20.92 -9.99 2.67
N VAL A 111 -20.68 -11.14 2.04
CA VAL A 111 -21.36 -11.52 0.78
C VAL A 111 -22.87 -11.58 0.98
N LYS A 112 -23.34 -12.07 2.13
CA LYS A 112 -24.76 -12.06 2.47
C LYS A 112 -25.37 -10.64 2.49
N CYS A 113 -24.66 -9.67 3.05
CA CYS A 113 -25.12 -8.26 3.03
C CYS A 113 -25.23 -7.72 1.59
N VAL A 114 -24.28 -8.08 0.72
CA VAL A 114 -24.32 -7.70 -0.71
C VAL A 114 -25.50 -8.36 -1.43
N GLU A 115 -25.76 -9.64 -1.20
CA GLU A 115 -26.89 -10.39 -1.76
C GLU A 115 -28.25 -9.85 -1.28
N ASP A 116 -28.33 -9.44 -0.02
CA ASP A 116 -29.53 -8.79 0.56
C ASP A 116 -29.72 -7.34 0.04
N GLY A 117 -28.77 -6.84 -0.76
CA GLY A 117 -28.88 -5.54 -1.42
C GLY A 117 -28.58 -4.34 -0.52
N MET A 118 -27.86 -4.54 0.61
CA MET A 118 -27.49 -3.44 1.51
C MET A 118 -26.58 -2.44 0.82
N PHE A 119 -25.57 -2.91 0.08
CA PHE A 119 -24.64 -2.08 -0.70
C PHE A 119 -24.05 -2.87 -1.87
N ASP A 120 -23.49 -2.15 -2.84
CA ASP A 120 -22.65 -2.75 -3.88
C ASP A 120 -21.22 -2.92 -3.37
N ALA A 121 -20.46 -3.84 -3.96
CA ALA A 121 -19.11 -4.10 -3.49
C ALA A 121 -18.15 -4.54 -4.59
N LEU A 122 -16.85 -4.38 -4.29
CA LEU A 122 -15.78 -5.14 -4.92
C LEU A 122 -15.31 -6.25 -3.97
N LEU A 123 -14.86 -7.34 -4.58
CA LEU A 123 -14.20 -8.46 -3.94
C LEU A 123 -12.81 -8.60 -4.55
N LEU A 124 -11.78 -8.69 -3.71
CA LEU A 124 -10.39 -8.84 -4.09
C LEU A 124 -9.88 -10.21 -3.64
N ASN A 125 -9.44 -11.01 -4.60
CA ASN A 125 -8.79 -12.29 -4.36
C ASN A 125 -7.51 -12.42 -5.20
N ARG A 126 -6.84 -13.57 -5.19
CA ARG A 126 -5.61 -13.79 -5.98
C ARG A 126 -5.81 -13.66 -7.49
N ASN A 127 -7.02 -13.90 -7.97
CA ASN A 127 -7.33 -13.91 -9.39
C ASN A 127 -7.67 -12.52 -9.93
N GLY A 128 -7.95 -11.54 -9.04
CA GLY A 128 -8.25 -10.18 -9.46
C GLY A 128 -9.17 -9.42 -8.53
N VAL A 129 -9.76 -8.37 -9.11
CA VAL A 129 -10.77 -7.52 -8.49
C VAL A 129 -12.06 -7.64 -9.29
N PHE A 130 -13.14 -7.93 -8.62
CA PHE A 130 -14.44 -8.20 -9.21
C PHE A 130 -15.52 -7.34 -8.55
N CYS A 131 -16.53 -6.93 -9.29
CA CYS A 131 -17.71 -6.29 -8.73
C CYS A 131 -18.90 -7.26 -8.70
N ASN A 132 -19.81 -7.08 -7.71
CA ASN A 132 -21.05 -7.85 -7.68
C ASN A 132 -22.00 -7.42 -8.81
N ARG A 133 -22.02 -6.14 -9.15
CA ARG A 133 -22.76 -5.58 -10.29
C ARG A 133 -22.18 -4.25 -10.72
N ARG A 134 -22.37 -3.85 -11.98
CA ARG A 134 -21.93 -2.55 -12.51
C ARG A 134 -22.92 -1.45 -12.21
N SER A 135 -22.99 -0.99 -10.98
CA SER A 135 -23.76 0.18 -10.57
C SER A 135 -23.09 1.49 -11.00
N GLU A 136 -23.78 2.63 -10.81
CA GLU A 136 -23.18 3.93 -11.14
C GLU A 136 -21.97 4.26 -10.24
N LYS A 137 -21.99 3.91 -8.96
CA LYS A 137 -20.85 4.07 -8.05
C LYS A 137 -19.65 3.25 -8.52
N VAL A 138 -19.87 2.00 -8.98
CA VAL A 138 -18.78 1.16 -9.56
C VAL A 138 -18.23 1.79 -10.84
N ARG A 139 -19.09 2.28 -11.77
CA ARG A 139 -18.64 2.95 -12.98
C ARG A 139 -17.88 4.25 -12.71
N GLU A 140 -18.24 4.97 -11.66
CA GLU A 140 -17.53 6.16 -11.23
C GLU A 140 -16.11 5.81 -10.80
N LEU A 141 -15.93 4.76 -10.00
CA LEU A 141 -14.61 4.27 -9.62
C LEU A 141 -13.82 3.77 -10.84
N GLU A 142 -14.46 3.01 -11.76
CA GLU A 142 -13.83 2.57 -13.01
C GLU A 142 -13.26 3.73 -13.82
N ARG A 143 -13.96 4.86 -13.88
CA ARG A 143 -13.47 6.09 -14.55
C ARG A 143 -12.31 6.73 -13.79
N MET A 144 -12.34 6.74 -12.44
CA MET A 144 -11.28 7.33 -11.62
C MET A 144 -9.97 6.56 -11.73
N VAL A 145 -10.04 5.22 -11.71
CA VAL A 145 -8.84 4.35 -11.70
C VAL A 145 -8.46 3.84 -13.10
N ALA A 146 -9.22 4.19 -14.15
CA ALA A 146 -9.04 3.71 -15.52
C ALA A 146 -8.97 2.18 -15.63
N PHE A 147 -9.81 1.47 -14.85
CA PHE A 147 -9.85 0.02 -14.81
C PHE A 147 -11.29 -0.47 -14.75
N GLU A 148 -11.69 -1.41 -15.62
CA GLU A 148 -13.03 -2.03 -15.63
C GLU A 148 -13.05 -3.29 -14.77
N TYR A 149 -14.02 -3.38 -13.86
CA TYR A 149 -14.19 -4.54 -12.98
C TYR A 149 -15.10 -5.59 -13.61
N PRO A 150 -14.61 -6.84 -13.81
CA PRO A 150 -15.47 -7.95 -14.19
C PRO A 150 -16.56 -8.19 -13.14
N VAL A 151 -17.78 -8.48 -13.61
CA VAL A 151 -18.86 -8.89 -12.73
C VAL A 151 -18.68 -10.36 -12.36
N LEU A 152 -18.78 -10.67 -11.07
CA LEU A 152 -18.67 -12.03 -10.54
C LEU A 152 -19.77 -12.27 -9.50
N ASP A 153 -20.30 -13.49 -9.47
CA ASP A 153 -21.11 -13.95 -8.35
C ASP A 153 -20.20 -14.15 -7.13
N PHE A 154 -20.41 -13.35 -6.07
CA PHE A 154 -19.55 -13.39 -4.91
C PHE A 154 -19.69 -14.70 -4.11
N SER A 155 -20.83 -15.39 -4.17
CA SER A 155 -20.98 -16.71 -3.54
C SER A 155 -20.09 -17.76 -4.21
N GLU A 156 -19.91 -17.70 -5.53
CA GLU A 156 -18.94 -18.55 -6.24
C GLU A 156 -17.49 -18.16 -5.93
N ALA A 157 -17.23 -16.85 -5.74
CA ALA A 157 -15.90 -16.33 -5.43
C ALA A 157 -15.38 -16.77 -4.05
N LEU A 158 -16.26 -17.13 -3.12
CA LEU A 158 -15.89 -17.61 -1.77
C LEU A 158 -15.19 -18.99 -1.78
N ASN A 159 -15.10 -19.68 -2.90
CA ASN A 159 -14.27 -20.87 -3.05
C ASN A 159 -12.77 -20.55 -3.03
N GLU A 160 -12.40 -19.28 -3.21
CA GLU A 160 -11.03 -18.77 -3.14
C GLU A 160 -10.84 -17.88 -1.93
N PRO A 161 -9.62 -17.76 -1.37
CA PRO A 161 -9.34 -16.81 -0.30
C PRO A 161 -9.61 -15.38 -0.73
N VAL A 162 -10.38 -14.64 0.08
CA VAL A 162 -10.67 -13.21 -0.14
C VAL A 162 -9.79 -12.38 0.79
N TYR A 163 -9.15 -11.34 0.27
CA TYR A 163 -8.22 -10.51 1.03
C TYR A 163 -8.76 -9.15 1.41
N GLN A 164 -9.70 -8.65 0.62
CA GLN A 164 -10.29 -7.33 0.83
C GLN A 164 -11.66 -7.28 0.16
N PHE A 165 -12.56 -6.53 0.76
CA PHE A 165 -13.74 -6.03 0.09
C PHE A 165 -13.70 -4.50 0.02
N CYS A 166 -14.40 -3.90 -0.95
CA CYS A 166 -14.71 -2.48 -0.96
C CYS A 166 -16.23 -2.34 -0.97
N ALA A 167 -16.81 -1.77 0.07
CA ALA A 167 -18.24 -1.53 0.16
C ALA A 167 -18.59 -0.12 -0.32
N PHE A 168 -19.46 0.01 -1.31
CA PHE A 168 -19.87 1.31 -1.88
C PHE A 168 -20.93 2.01 -1.00
N VAL A 169 -20.47 2.53 0.10
CA VAL A 169 -21.24 3.32 1.07
C VAL A 169 -20.60 4.70 1.24
N SER A 170 -21.42 5.72 1.50
CA SER A 170 -20.90 7.06 1.87
C SER A 170 -20.30 7.05 3.27
N PRO A 171 -19.55 8.10 3.67
CA PRO A 171 -19.04 8.21 5.03
C PRO A 171 -20.16 8.12 6.12
N ASP A 172 -21.33 8.67 5.84
CA ASP A 172 -22.46 8.64 6.77
C ASP A 172 -23.10 7.24 6.90
N GLU A 173 -22.98 6.41 5.84
CA GLU A 173 -23.47 5.03 5.79
C GLU A 173 -22.43 3.99 6.25
N GLU A 174 -21.18 4.38 6.54
CA GLU A 174 -20.10 3.45 6.89
C GLU A 174 -20.42 2.58 8.11
N HIS A 175 -21.27 3.07 9.00
CA HIS A 175 -21.75 2.30 10.15
C HIS A 175 -22.49 1.02 9.75
N GLU A 176 -23.16 0.98 8.60
CA GLU A 176 -23.85 -0.23 8.09
C GLU A 176 -22.85 -1.37 7.81
N VAL A 177 -21.60 -1.01 7.41
CA VAL A 177 -20.53 -1.96 7.18
C VAL A 177 -19.85 -2.32 8.49
N SER A 178 -19.49 -1.34 9.32
CA SER A 178 -18.75 -1.56 10.57
C SER A 178 -19.54 -2.38 11.59
N ASP A 179 -20.86 -2.24 11.63
CA ASP A 179 -21.73 -3.01 12.53
C ASP A 179 -21.74 -4.51 12.19
N VAL A 180 -21.61 -4.86 10.92
CA VAL A 180 -21.58 -6.26 10.46
C VAL A 180 -20.16 -6.82 10.38
N MET A 181 -19.14 -5.96 10.22
CA MET A 181 -17.75 -6.32 9.99
C MET A 181 -16.84 -5.90 11.14
N SER A 182 -17.32 -5.99 12.39
CA SER A 182 -16.59 -5.60 13.60
C SER A 182 -15.25 -6.31 13.81
N ASP A 183 -15.05 -7.46 13.14
CA ASP A 183 -13.81 -8.25 13.18
C ASP A 183 -12.77 -7.78 12.13
N CYS A 184 -13.13 -6.78 11.30
CA CYS A 184 -12.28 -6.22 10.26
C CYS A 184 -11.85 -4.79 10.60
N ILE A 185 -10.84 -4.31 9.91
CA ILE A 185 -10.50 -2.89 9.86
C ILE A 185 -11.23 -2.27 8.68
N ILE A 186 -11.91 -1.16 8.94
CA ILE A 186 -12.55 -0.36 7.91
C ILE A 186 -11.65 0.85 7.67
N THR A 187 -11.26 1.08 6.42
CA THR A 187 -10.46 2.22 6.00
C THR A 187 -11.09 2.90 4.79
N ARG A 188 -10.71 4.15 4.54
CA ARG A 188 -11.27 4.92 3.43
C ARG A 188 -10.20 5.82 2.82
N TRP A 189 -10.17 5.92 1.50
CA TRP A 189 -9.33 6.88 0.79
C TRP A 189 -10.14 7.84 -0.11
N CYS A 190 -11.44 7.58 -0.31
CA CYS A 190 -12.37 8.48 -0.98
C CYS A 190 -13.79 8.33 -0.41
N ASP A 191 -14.69 9.26 -0.73
CA ASP A 191 -16.06 9.25 -0.22
C ASP A 191 -16.96 8.20 -0.87
N LEU A 192 -16.50 7.54 -1.93
CA LEU A 192 -17.29 6.62 -2.75
C LEU A 192 -17.50 5.26 -2.09
N PHE A 193 -16.49 4.76 -1.37
CA PHE A 193 -16.50 3.44 -0.72
C PHE A 193 -15.57 3.38 0.48
N CYS A 194 -15.71 2.35 1.28
CA CYS A 194 -14.74 1.95 2.29
C CYS A 194 -14.14 0.58 1.99
N ASP A 195 -12.88 0.40 2.36
CA ASP A 195 -12.15 -0.86 2.32
C ASP A 195 -12.40 -1.66 3.60
N VAL A 196 -12.61 -2.96 3.46
CA VAL A 196 -12.77 -3.91 4.54
C VAL A 196 -11.62 -4.91 4.45
N VAL A 197 -10.72 -4.87 5.41
CA VAL A 197 -9.51 -5.71 5.44
C VAL A 197 -9.43 -6.51 6.74
N PRO A 198 -8.71 -7.65 6.78
CA PRO A 198 -8.54 -8.42 8.01
C PRO A 198 -7.93 -7.56 9.12
N SER A 199 -8.44 -7.64 10.35
CA SER A 199 -7.86 -6.93 11.51
C SER A 199 -6.43 -7.37 11.84
N THR A 200 -6.02 -8.52 11.33
CA THR A 200 -4.66 -9.08 11.46
C THR A 200 -3.71 -8.59 10.37
N SER A 201 -4.21 -7.86 9.36
CA SER A 201 -3.42 -7.32 8.25
C SER A 201 -3.15 -5.83 8.43
N SER A 202 -1.95 -5.39 8.06
CA SER A 202 -1.56 -3.97 7.96
C SER A 202 -0.24 -3.85 7.22
N LYS A 203 0.10 -2.66 6.69
CA LYS A 203 1.41 -2.39 6.08
C LYS A 203 2.58 -2.80 7.01
N PRO A 204 2.60 -2.45 8.32
CA PRO A 204 3.62 -2.95 9.25
C PRO A 204 3.71 -4.47 9.36
N LYS A 205 2.58 -5.18 9.35
CA LYS A 205 2.57 -6.66 9.40
C LYS A 205 3.16 -7.27 8.13
N GLY A 206 2.85 -6.71 6.97
CA GLY A 206 3.46 -7.11 5.71
C GLY A 206 4.98 -6.86 5.72
N ILE A 207 5.44 -5.71 6.25
CA ILE A 207 6.87 -5.40 6.41
C ILE A 207 7.53 -6.40 7.36
N GLU A 208 6.93 -6.70 8.51
CA GLU A 208 7.44 -7.69 9.47
C GLU A 208 7.64 -9.07 8.81
N ALA A 209 6.65 -9.52 8.05
CA ALA A 209 6.72 -10.78 7.30
C ALA A 209 7.83 -10.74 6.23
N THR A 210 7.96 -9.64 5.50
CA THR A 210 9.00 -9.44 4.49
C THR A 210 10.40 -9.42 5.10
N LEU A 211 10.60 -8.71 6.21
CA LEU A 211 11.87 -8.69 6.93
C LEU A 211 12.27 -10.07 7.44
N LYS A 212 11.32 -10.83 7.98
CA LYS A 212 11.56 -12.23 8.39
C LYS A 212 11.98 -13.10 7.20
N HIS A 213 11.33 -12.94 6.05
CA HIS A 213 11.64 -13.67 4.81
C HIS A 213 13.04 -13.32 4.29
N LEU A 214 13.39 -12.03 4.29
CA LEU A 214 14.70 -11.54 3.83
C LEU A 214 15.84 -11.73 4.87
N GLY A 215 15.54 -12.14 6.09
CA GLY A 215 16.54 -12.27 7.16
C GLY A 215 17.07 -10.92 7.65
N LEU A 216 16.26 -9.87 7.60
CA LEU A 216 16.59 -8.51 8.00
C LEU A 216 15.85 -8.11 9.28
N SER A 217 16.34 -7.03 9.92
CA SER A 217 15.71 -6.46 11.12
C SER A 217 15.05 -5.12 10.82
N ARG A 218 14.12 -4.71 11.67
CA ARG A 218 13.40 -3.43 11.58
C ARG A 218 14.36 -2.24 11.57
N GLU A 219 15.46 -2.33 12.33
CA GLU A 219 16.47 -1.28 12.45
C GLU A 219 17.28 -1.05 11.17
N GLU A 220 17.10 -1.89 10.15
CA GLU A 220 17.75 -1.83 8.85
C GLU A 220 16.83 -1.27 7.76
N THR A 221 15.73 -0.57 8.14
CA THR A 221 14.67 -0.18 7.21
C THR A 221 14.51 1.33 7.06
N ILE A 222 14.14 1.75 5.85
CA ILE A 222 13.58 3.07 5.55
C ILE A 222 12.26 2.89 4.79
N ALA A 223 11.27 3.72 5.07
CA ALA A 223 9.97 3.69 4.38
C ALA A 223 9.60 5.06 3.83
N PHE A 224 8.91 5.07 2.69
CA PHE A 224 8.39 6.25 2.01
C PHE A 224 6.88 6.12 1.79
N GLY A 225 6.12 7.16 2.13
CA GLY A 225 4.67 7.18 2.00
C GLY A 225 4.10 8.59 1.98
N ASP A 226 2.83 8.71 1.59
CA ASP A 226 2.15 10.01 1.54
C ASP A 226 0.71 9.97 2.07
N GLY A 227 0.06 8.80 2.09
CA GLY A 227 -1.32 8.65 2.54
C GLY A 227 -1.48 8.44 4.05
N GLY A 228 -2.68 8.66 4.58
CA GLY A 228 -3.00 8.35 5.97
C GLY A 228 -2.81 6.87 6.31
N ASN A 229 -3.00 5.96 5.32
CA ASN A 229 -2.74 4.54 5.45
C ASN A 229 -1.23 4.19 5.56
N ASP A 230 -0.33 5.14 5.25
CA ASP A 230 1.13 4.99 5.41
C ASP A 230 1.61 5.37 6.80
N ALA A 231 0.85 6.14 7.55
CA ALA A 231 1.27 6.66 8.85
C ALA A 231 1.83 5.55 9.77
N THR A 232 1.17 4.38 9.79
CA THR A 232 1.62 3.24 10.59
C THR A 232 2.90 2.60 10.05
N MET A 233 3.10 2.57 8.73
CA MET A 233 4.32 2.08 8.09
C MET A 233 5.50 3.02 8.39
N LEU A 234 5.30 4.33 8.25
CA LEU A 234 6.30 5.35 8.52
C LEU A 234 6.76 5.32 9.99
N ALA A 235 5.81 5.18 10.93
CA ALA A 235 6.12 5.04 12.35
C ALA A 235 6.78 3.69 12.70
N TYR A 236 6.54 2.63 11.92
CA TYR A 236 7.08 1.30 12.19
C TYR A 236 8.53 1.15 11.77
N CYS A 237 8.93 1.62 10.60
CA CYS A 237 10.31 1.49 10.11
C CYS A 237 11.31 2.29 10.96
N GLU A 238 12.60 1.97 10.87
CA GLU A 238 13.64 2.71 11.59
C GLU A 238 13.69 4.18 11.14
N ILE A 239 13.50 4.41 9.85
CA ILE A 239 13.37 5.74 9.25
C ILE A 239 12.07 5.79 8.47
N GLY A 240 11.15 6.65 8.90
CA GLY A 240 9.94 7.00 8.17
C GLY A 240 10.11 8.32 7.43
N VAL A 241 9.86 8.34 6.13
CA VAL A 241 9.92 9.52 5.28
C VAL A 241 8.55 9.82 4.69
N ALA A 242 7.95 10.93 5.06
CA ALA A 242 6.74 11.41 4.41
C ALA A 242 7.07 12.27 3.20
N MET A 243 6.35 12.08 2.08
CA MET A 243 6.46 12.94 0.91
C MET A 243 5.95 14.35 1.19
N GLY A 244 6.40 15.35 0.46
CA GLY A 244 5.95 16.73 0.61
C GLY A 244 4.44 16.91 0.36
N ASN A 245 3.89 16.12 -0.57
CA ASN A 245 2.46 16.02 -0.87
C ASN A 245 1.66 15.16 0.13
N ALA A 246 2.31 14.60 1.16
CA ALA A 246 1.66 13.71 2.11
C ALA A 246 0.58 14.40 2.96
N THR A 247 -0.35 13.60 3.46
CA THR A 247 -1.35 14.02 4.45
C THR A 247 -0.69 14.44 5.76
N ASP A 248 -1.41 15.21 6.58
CA ASP A 248 -0.89 15.67 7.88
C ASP A 248 -0.61 14.49 8.81
N ASP A 249 -1.43 13.44 8.79
CA ASP A 249 -1.23 12.23 9.60
C ASP A 249 0.04 11.47 9.21
N ALA A 250 0.31 11.33 7.90
CA ALA A 250 1.55 10.72 7.42
C ALA A 250 2.77 11.57 7.82
N LYS A 251 2.70 12.90 7.66
CA LYS A 251 3.77 13.82 8.08
C LYS A 251 4.03 13.78 9.57
N ALA A 252 2.97 13.69 10.38
CA ALA A 252 3.10 13.60 11.85
C ALA A 252 3.74 12.29 12.33
N SER A 253 3.62 11.22 11.52
CA SER A 253 4.13 9.89 11.83
C SER A 253 5.55 9.63 11.32
N ALA A 254 6.11 10.52 10.50
CA ALA A 254 7.41 10.38 9.88
C ALA A 254 8.54 11.00 10.71
N ASP A 255 9.77 10.47 10.55
CA ASP A 255 11.01 11.08 11.09
C ASP A 255 11.48 12.27 10.24
N TYR A 256 11.16 12.26 8.93
CA TYR A 256 11.56 13.29 7.98
C TYR A 256 10.46 13.55 6.96
N VAL A 257 10.25 14.82 6.62
CA VAL A 257 9.37 15.23 5.52
C VAL A 257 10.25 15.74 4.38
N THR A 258 10.20 15.05 3.24
CA THR A 258 10.92 15.44 2.03
C THR A 258 10.07 16.37 1.15
N THR A 259 10.47 16.61 -0.09
CA THR A 259 9.70 17.36 -1.08
C THR A 259 8.64 16.48 -1.77
N ASP A 260 7.77 17.09 -2.57
CA ASP A 260 6.71 16.37 -3.30
C ASP A 260 7.31 15.30 -4.25
N VAL A 261 6.49 14.32 -4.62
CA VAL A 261 6.87 13.27 -5.58
C VAL A 261 7.40 13.85 -6.91
N ASP A 262 6.84 14.98 -7.37
CA ASP A 262 7.27 15.69 -8.58
C ASP A 262 8.47 16.64 -8.39
N LYS A 263 9.02 16.69 -7.19
CA LYS A 263 10.13 17.58 -6.81
C LYS A 263 11.31 16.79 -6.23
N ASP A 264 11.59 15.65 -6.85
CA ASP A 264 12.72 14.77 -6.50
C ASP A 264 12.71 14.23 -5.05
N GLY A 265 11.52 14.13 -4.42
CA GLY A 265 11.38 13.87 -3.00
C GLY A 265 12.11 12.62 -2.51
N ILE A 266 11.98 11.48 -3.20
CA ILE A 266 12.69 10.24 -2.83
C ILE A 266 14.19 10.42 -2.97
N ALA A 267 14.67 10.97 -4.09
CA ALA A 267 16.10 11.16 -4.33
C ALA A 267 16.74 12.08 -3.28
N LEU A 268 16.07 13.18 -2.93
CA LEU A 268 16.55 14.12 -1.91
C LEU A 268 16.59 13.48 -0.51
N ALA A 269 15.60 12.69 -0.15
CA ALA A 269 15.60 11.97 1.13
C ALA A 269 16.69 10.91 1.21
N LEU A 270 16.90 10.13 0.14
CA LEU A 270 17.96 9.12 0.08
C LEU A 270 19.35 9.75 0.19
N ARG A 271 19.57 10.92 -0.45
CA ARG A 271 20.82 11.71 -0.27
C ARG A 271 20.96 12.26 1.15
N HIS A 272 19.87 12.75 1.73
CA HIS A 272 19.86 13.25 3.12
C HIS A 272 20.36 12.21 4.12
N TYR A 273 19.99 10.95 3.89
CA TYR A 273 20.44 9.83 4.72
C TYR A 273 21.73 9.15 4.24
N GLY A 274 22.35 9.66 3.17
CA GLY A 274 23.61 9.13 2.62
C GLY A 274 23.48 7.72 2.04
N LEU A 275 22.31 7.37 1.53
CA LEU A 275 22.03 6.07 0.92
C LEU A 275 22.32 6.03 -0.58
N ILE A 276 22.42 7.20 -1.22
CA ILE A 276 22.84 7.41 -2.61
C ILE A 276 23.71 8.68 -2.70
N ASP A 277 24.38 8.87 -3.85
CA ASP A 277 25.23 10.03 -4.16
C ASP A 277 24.44 11.29 -4.54
#